data_16e9f4717699d3887be85d0e9a9f8f01
#
_entry.id   16e9f4717699d3887be85d0e9a9f8f01
#
_cell.length_a   1.000
_cell.length_b   1.000
_cell.length_c   1.000
_cell.angle_alpha   90.00
_cell.angle_beta   90.00
_cell.angle_gamma   90.00
#
_symmetry.space_group_name_H-M   'P 1'
#
loop_
_entity.id
_entity.type
_entity.pdbx_description
1 polymer ?
#
loop_
_entity_poly.entity_id
_entity_poly.type
_entity_poly.pdbx_seq_one_letter_code
_entity_poly.pdbx_strand_id
1 'polypeptide(L)'
;EQKVVSVKCGGCGNHCQLTINVFADGKRYISGNRCDKPVTGKATSDDLDLYAYKLKLLLDYKPENEGNSRGVIGIPLCLNMYGLLPFWHTFFTKLGFTVKVSPVSSRKLYQEGQATIPSDTACFPAKLSHGHIAELCKMGVDAVFYPCMSYNVDEHLGDNHYNCPVVAYYPEVLVGNCPGLENTKFIYDYINLARRKDFTKRFPAILNQYFPGIPVKEVHAAIDAAYDEYEHHMTQVRAKGAEIIARARAEHRHIIVLAGRPYHVDPEVNHGIDKLIIRQGAAVVTEDSVSCYEEKFDTAVLNQWTYHSRLYAAAKYCTTQPDMDLVQLVSFGCGLDAITTDETREILQEGGKLYTQLKIDEI
;
A
#
# COMPACT_ATOMS: atom_id res chain seq x y z
N GLU A 1 24.42 42.26 -0.43
CA GLU A 1 23.85 41.59 -1.63
C GLU A 1 23.20 40.30 -1.24
N GLN A 2 22.03 40.00 -1.80
CA GLN A 2 21.32 38.75 -1.64
C GLN A 2 21.74 37.80 -2.76
N LYS A 3 22.16 36.57 -2.43
CA LYS A 3 22.50 35.55 -3.42
C LYS A 3 21.38 34.51 -3.46
N VAL A 4 20.84 34.25 -4.65
CA VAL A 4 19.83 33.22 -4.87
C VAL A 4 20.45 32.06 -5.65
N VAL A 5 20.31 30.83 -5.12
CA VAL A 5 20.84 29.61 -5.74
C VAL A 5 19.73 28.61 -5.92
N SER A 6 19.57 28.06 -7.12
CA SER A 6 18.63 26.99 -7.41
C SER A 6 19.36 25.67 -7.57
N VAL A 7 18.97 24.64 -6.78
CA VAL A 7 19.62 23.33 -6.77
C VAL A 7 18.59 22.21 -6.66
N LYS A 8 18.90 21.04 -7.23
CA LYS A 8 18.13 19.83 -6.97
C LYS A 8 18.53 19.22 -5.63
N CYS A 9 17.54 18.91 -4.79
CA CYS A 9 17.76 18.21 -3.53
C CYS A 9 18.17 16.75 -3.80
N GLY A 10 19.31 16.33 -3.26
CA GLY A 10 19.78 14.94 -3.31
C GLY A 10 19.32 14.09 -2.12
N GLY A 11 18.40 14.58 -1.29
CA GLY A 11 18.07 13.94 0.00
C GLY A 11 17.10 12.75 -0.08
N CYS A 12 16.34 12.60 -1.16
CA CYS A 12 15.40 11.50 -1.41
C CYS A 12 14.99 11.47 -2.88
N GLY A 13 14.17 10.49 -3.27
CA GLY A 13 13.68 10.30 -4.65
C GLY A 13 12.85 11.45 -5.22
N ASN A 14 12.32 12.34 -4.39
CA ASN A 14 11.54 13.51 -4.85
C ASN A 14 12.37 14.57 -5.58
N HIS A 15 13.70 14.60 -5.39
CA HIS A 15 14.60 15.54 -6.07
C HIS A 15 14.07 16.97 -6.17
N CYS A 16 13.47 17.50 -5.07
CA CYS A 16 12.84 18.82 -5.05
C CYS A 16 13.78 19.89 -5.63
N GLN A 17 13.22 20.79 -6.45
CA GLN A 17 13.93 21.97 -6.89
C GLN A 17 13.92 22.99 -5.75
N LEU A 18 15.08 23.20 -5.12
CA LEU A 18 15.25 24.13 -4.01
C LEU A 18 15.68 25.50 -4.49
N THR A 19 15.10 26.55 -3.92
CA THR A 19 15.58 27.91 -4.02
C THR A 19 16.19 28.31 -2.68
N ILE A 20 17.49 28.55 -2.66
CA ILE A 20 18.24 28.93 -1.46
C ILE A 20 18.56 30.42 -1.57
N ASN A 21 17.95 31.21 -0.71
CA ASN A 21 18.27 32.64 -0.54
C ASN A 21 19.32 32.78 0.56
N VAL A 22 20.46 33.35 0.24
CA VAL A 22 21.52 33.66 1.20
C VAL A 22 21.54 35.18 1.38
N PHE A 23 21.27 35.62 2.62
CA PHE A 23 21.26 37.04 2.98
C PHE A 23 22.67 37.55 3.34
N ALA A 24 22.84 38.85 3.39
CA ALA A 24 24.13 39.50 3.68
C ALA A 24 24.68 39.13 5.09
N ASP A 25 23.80 38.78 6.02
CA ASP A 25 24.15 38.31 7.37
C ASP A 25 24.48 36.81 7.44
N GLY A 26 24.55 36.13 6.28
CA GLY A 26 24.85 34.71 6.17
C GLY A 26 23.64 33.78 6.47
N LYS A 27 22.48 34.31 6.85
CA LYS A 27 21.27 33.53 7.01
C LYS A 27 20.80 32.95 5.70
N ARG A 28 20.26 31.75 5.76
CA ARG A 28 19.71 31.05 4.60
C ARG A 28 18.22 30.83 4.77
N TYR A 29 17.47 31.10 3.72
CA TYR A 29 16.09 30.68 3.59
C TYR A 29 15.97 29.72 2.42
N ILE A 30 15.42 28.54 2.69
CA ILE A 30 15.26 27.48 1.68
C ILE A 30 13.77 27.31 1.42
N SER A 31 13.38 27.36 0.16
CA SER A 31 12.02 27.14 -0.33
C SER A 31 11.99 26.11 -1.46
N GLY A 32 10.81 25.63 -1.83
CA GLY A 32 10.65 24.57 -2.82
C GLY A 32 10.91 23.16 -2.27
N ASN A 33 11.24 23.07 -0.98
CA ASN A 33 11.37 21.78 -0.28
C ASN A 33 9.99 21.22 0.09
N ARG A 34 9.82 19.92 -0.17
CA ARG A 34 8.65 19.15 0.29
C ARG A 34 8.86 18.55 1.68
N CYS A 35 10.01 18.79 2.28
CA CYS A 35 10.38 18.28 3.60
C CYS A 35 11.47 19.15 4.24
N ASP A 36 11.65 19.05 5.57
CA ASP A 36 12.60 19.89 6.30
C ASP A 36 14.07 19.42 6.21
N LYS A 37 14.32 18.25 5.61
CA LYS A 37 15.66 17.68 5.47
C LYS A 37 16.69 18.66 4.87
N PRO A 38 16.36 19.45 3.83
CA PRO A 38 17.29 20.45 3.30
C PRO A 38 17.57 21.59 4.28
N VAL A 39 16.64 21.88 5.20
CA VAL A 39 16.73 22.96 6.19
C VAL A 39 17.46 22.50 7.44
N THR A 40 17.11 21.32 7.96
CA THR A 40 17.61 20.81 9.25
C THR A 40 18.88 19.99 9.14
N GLY A 41 19.17 19.45 7.97
CA GLY A 41 20.31 18.54 7.73
C GLY A 41 20.21 17.18 8.44
N LYS A 42 19.15 16.94 9.22
CA LYS A 42 18.96 15.71 10.00
C LYS A 42 18.13 14.71 9.21
N ALA A 43 18.59 13.47 9.12
CA ALA A 43 17.75 12.34 8.74
C ALA A 43 16.74 12.09 9.87
N THR A 44 15.47 11.94 9.51
CA THR A 44 14.45 11.50 10.46
C THR A 44 14.69 10.04 10.77
N SER A 45 14.71 9.64 12.05
CA SER A 45 14.73 8.22 12.41
C SER A 45 13.39 7.59 12.00
N ASP A 46 13.44 6.44 11.34
CA ASP A 46 12.25 5.67 10.96
C ASP A 46 11.79 4.71 12.07
N ASP A 47 12.39 4.77 13.25
CA ASP A 47 12.17 3.81 14.34
C ASP A 47 10.73 3.80 14.88
N LEU A 48 10.01 4.92 14.79
CA LEU A 48 8.62 5.08 15.21
C LEU A 48 7.65 5.23 14.03
N ASP A 49 8.06 4.77 12.85
CA ASP A 49 7.33 4.91 11.60
C ASP A 49 6.97 3.52 11.05
N LEU A 50 5.72 3.11 11.25
CA LEU A 50 5.25 1.82 10.77
C LEU A 50 5.09 1.79 9.23
N TYR A 51 4.85 2.92 8.57
CA TYR A 51 4.83 3.00 7.09
C TYR A 51 6.19 2.60 6.51
N ALA A 52 7.27 3.20 7.03
CA ALA A 52 8.63 2.85 6.62
C ALA A 52 8.96 1.38 6.87
N TYR A 53 8.55 0.84 8.01
CA TYR A 53 8.74 -0.56 8.35
C TYR A 53 7.99 -1.49 7.38
N LYS A 54 6.70 -1.23 7.12
CA LYS A 54 5.89 -2.01 6.20
C LYS A 54 6.47 -2.02 4.78
N LEU A 55 6.86 -0.84 4.27
CA LEU A 55 7.47 -0.75 2.96
C LEU A 55 8.78 -1.56 2.89
N LYS A 56 9.65 -1.41 3.90
CA LYS A 56 10.88 -2.20 3.98
C LYS A 56 10.60 -3.70 3.98
N LEU A 57 9.63 -4.14 4.78
CA LEU A 57 9.25 -5.55 4.88
C LEU A 57 8.77 -6.11 3.52
N LEU A 58 8.02 -5.32 2.74
CA LEU A 58 7.61 -5.69 1.37
C LEU A 58 8.79 -5.73 0.39
N LEU A 59 9.74 -4.81 0.51
CA LEU A 59 10.91 -4.76 -0.37
C LEU A 59 11.97 -5.82 -0.03
N ASP A 60 11.84 -6.52 1.09
CA ASP A 60 12.70 -7.64 1.48
C ASP A 60 12.32 -8.96 0.77
N TYR A 61 11.15 -9.05 0.12
CA TYR A 61 10.81 -10.15 -0.77
C TYR A 61 11.65 -10.08 -2.04
N LYS A 62 12.67 -10.95 -2.13
CA LYS A 62 13.64 -10.97 -3.24
C LYS A 62 13.32 -12.08 -4.24
N PRO A 63 13.73 -11.94 -5.51
CA PRO A 63 13.67 -13.04 -6.46
C PRO A 63 14.44 -14.25 -5.93
N GLU A 64 13.80 -15.42 -6.01
CA GLU A 64 14.39 -16.72 -5.69
C GLU A 64 14.34 -17.61 -6.94
N ASN A 65 14.92 -18.80 -6.89
CA ASN A 65 14.95 -19.80 -7.96
C ASN A 65 15.67 -19.33 -9.25
N GLU A 66 16.47 -18.28 -9.20
CA GLU A 66 17.25 -17.85 -10.37
C GLU A 66 18.18 -18.98 -10.84
N GLY A 67 18.14 -19.26 -12.16
CA GLY A 67 18.95 -20.33 -12.79
C GLY A 67 18.29 -21.72 -12.81
N ASN A 68 17.24 -21.97 -12.04
CA ASN A 68 16.44 -23.21 -12.09
C ASN A 68 14.95 -22.92 -11.94
N SER A 69 14.45 -21.94 -12.71
CA SER A 69 13.08 -21.45 -12.60
C SER A 69 12.15 -22.09 -13.63
N ARG A 70 10.89 -22.28 -13.25
CA ARG A 70 9.79 -22.65 -14.17
C ARG A 70 9.38 -21.50 -15.08
N GLY A 71 9.92 -20.31 -14.86
CA GLY A 71 9.62 -19.07 -15.56
C GLY A 71 9.65 -17.89 -14.62
N VAL A 72 9.48 -16.70 -15.16
CA VAL A 72 9.52 -15.43 -14.43
C VAL A 72 8.13 -14.83 -14.34
N ILE A 73 7.61 -14.69 -13.13
CA ILE A 73 6.32 -14.05 -12.86
C ILE A 73 6.56 -12.61 -12.41
N GLY A 74 5.94 -11.66 -13.11
CA GLY A 74 5.90 -10.26 -12.71
C GLY A 74 4.70 -9.97 -11.83
N ILE A 75 4.92 -9.34 -10.67
CA ILE A 75 3.84 -8.86 -9.78
C ILE A 75 3.90 -7.34 -9.74
N PRO A 76 2.84 -6.62 -10.15
CA PRO A 76 2.80 -5.17 -10.03
C PRO A 76 2.60 -4.77 -8.57
N LEU A 77 3.48 -3.92 -8.05
CA LEU A 77 3.35 -3.38 -6.69
C LEU A 77 2.39 -2.18 -6.71
N CYS A 78 1.10 -2.46 -6.81
CA CYS A 78 0.04 -1.48 -6.90
C CYS A 78 -1.24 -1.96 -6.20
N LEU A 79 -2.09 -1.04 -5.81
CA LEU A 79 -3.38 -1.30 -5.17
C LEU A 79 -3.29 -2.39 -4.08
N ASN A 80 -4.20 -3.38 -4.10
CA ASN A 80 -4.25 -4.47 -3.12
C ASN A 80 -3.02 -5.40 -3.14
N MET A 81 -2.20 -5.34 -4.20
CA MET A 81 -0.98 -6.15 -4.25
C MET A 81 0.04 -5.74 -3.19
N TYR A 82 -0.01 -4.51 -2.66
CA TYR A 82 0.74 -4.11 -1.48
C TYR A 82 0.41 -4.97 -0.23
N GLY A 83 -0.85 -5.32 -0.05
CA GLY A 83 -1.26 -6.19 1.07
C GLY A 83 -1.09 -7.69 0.78
N LEU A 84 -1.05 -8.08 -0.50
CA LEU A 84 -1.08 -9.48 -0.92
C LEU A 84 0.25 -9.97 -1.51
N LEU A 85 1.28 -9.11 -1.58
CA LEU A 85 2.60 -9.51 -2.06
C LEU A 85 3.19 -10.68 -1.26
N PRO A 86 3.10 -10.72 0.09
CA PRO A 86 3.58 -11.85 0.88
C PRO A 86 2.96 -13.18 0.43
N PHE A 87 1.65 -13.19 0.18
CA PHE A 87 0.92 -14.35 -0.30
C PHE A 87 1.40 -14.79 -1.69
N TRP A 88 1.36 -13.89 -2.68
CA TRP A 88 1.61 -14.24 -4.06
C TRP A 88 3.08 -14.51 -4.36
N HIS A 89 3.98 -13.75 -3.73
CA HIS A 89 5.42 -14.01 -3.84
C HIS A 89 5.75 -15.42 -3.34
N THR A 90 5.29 -15.77 -2.14
CA THR A 90 5.52 -17.10 -1.57
C THR A 90 4.88 -18.19 -2.39
N PHE A 91 3.64 -17.99 -2.86
CA PHE A 91 2.96 -18.96 -3.71
C PHE A 91 3.79 -19.34 -4.95
N PHE A 92 4.18 -18.34 -5.75
CA PHE A 92 4.92 -18.60 -6.98
C PHE A 92 6.35 -19.10 -6.73
N THR A 93 7.02 -18.58 -5.71
CA THR A 93 8.35 -19.05 -5.30
C THR A 93 8.34 -20.53 -4.88
N LYS A 94 7.33 -20.96 -4.12
CA LYS A 94 7.16 -22.37 -3.71
C LYS A 94 6.87 -23.29 -4.88
N LEU A 95 6.25 -22.78 -5.94
CA LEU A 95 6.06 -23.52 -7.20
C LEU A 95 7.30 -23.55 -8.07
N GLY A 96 8.40 -22.91 -7.68
CA GLY A 96 9.66 -22.88 -8.42
C GLY A 96 9.71 -21.81 -9.52
N PHE A 97 8.87 -20.79 -9.47
CA PHE A 97 8.99 -19.60 -10.31
C PHE A 97 9.95 -18.59 -9.69
N THR A 98 10.58 -17.79 -10.53
CA THR A 98 11.25 -16.56 -10.10
C THR A 98 10.21 -15.43 -10.12
N VAL A 99 10.03 -14.75 -8.99
CA VAL A 99 9.10 -13.63 -8.88
C VAL A 99 9.88 -12.32 -9.00
N LYS A 100 9.48 -11.48 -9.94
CA LYS A 100 9.93 -10.09 -10.08
C LYS A 100 8.80 -9.16 -9.69
N VAL A 101 9.07 -8.27 -8.75
CA VAL A 101 8.13 -7.24 -8.34
C VAL A 101 8.48 -5.94 -9.05
N SER A 102 7.50 -5.19 -9.54
CA SER A 102 7.77 -3.87 -10.09
C SER A 102 8.34 -2.93 -9.00
N PRO A 103 9.16 -1.94 -9.36
CA PRO A 103 9.75 -1.04 -8.36
C PRO A 103 8.68 -0.22 -7.64
N VAL A 104 9.05 0.37 -6.51
CA VAL A 104 8.22 1.37 -5.81
C VAL A 104 7.87 2.49 -6.79
N SER A 105 6.67 3.03 -6.67
CA SER A 105 6.19 4.10 -7.54
C SER A 105 7.09 5.35 -7.50
N SER A 106 7.14 5.99 -8.62
CA SER A 106 7.84 7.27 -8.79
C SER A 106 7.14 8.10 -9.87
N ARG A 107 7.37 9.40 -9.87
CA ARG A 107 6.85 10.26 -10.94
C ARG A 107 7.24 9.78 -12.35
N LYS A 108 8.45 9.23 -12.50
CA LYS A 108 8.89 8.65 -13.78
C LYS A 108 8.02 7.46 -14.17
N LEU A 109 7.78 6.53 -13.23
CA LEU A 109 6.92 5.36 -13.46
C LEU A 109 5.50 5.78 -13.82
N TYR A 110 4.93 6.77 -13.12
CA TYR A 110 3.62 7.33 -13.46
C TYR A 110 3.60 7.89 -14.90
N GLN A 111 4.58 8.71 -15.27
CA GLN A 111 4.67 9.30 -16.61
C GLN A 111 4.79 8.25 -17.72
N GLU A 112 5.47 7.14 -17.47
CA GLU A 112 5.60 6.04 -18.43
C GLU A 112 4.27 5.32 -18.71
N GLY A 113 3.37 5.26 -17.72
CA GLY A 113 2.04 4.68 -17.87
C GLY A 113 0.96 5.67 -18.29
N GLN A 114 1.21 6.98 -18.18
CA GLN A 114 0.19 8.02 -18.26
C GLN A 114 -0.62 8.00 -19.56
N ALA A 115 0.02 7.75 -20.69
CA ALA A 115 -0.64 7.73 -22.02
C ALA A 115 -1.66 6.58 -22.17
N THR A 116 -1.62 5.59 -21.31
CA THR A 116 -2.52 4.42 -21.34
C THR A 116 -3.68 4.52 -20.35
N ILE A 117 -3.76 5.59 -19.57
CA ILE A 117 -4.84 5.81 -18.60
C ILE A 117 -6.11 6.23 -19.36
N PRO A 118 -7.20 5.46 -19.29
CA PRO A 118 -8.40 5.72 -20.11
C PRO A 118 -9.30 6.83 -19.54
N SER A 119 -9.13 7.21 -18.28
CA SER A 119 -9.98 8.18 -17.62
C SER A 119 -9.26 8.93 -16.51
N ASP A 120 -9.41 10.25 -16.50
CA ASP A 120 -8.90 11.11 -15.43
C ASP A 120 -9.62 10.93 -14.10
N THR A 121 -10.82 10.32 -14.12
CA THR A 121 -11.61 10.07 -12.89
C THR A 121 -11.13 8.87 -12.08
N ALA A 122 -10.24 8.04 -12.62
CA ALA A 122 -9.62 6.97 -11.85
C ALA A 122 -8.79 7.55 -10.70
N CYS A 123 -8.84 6.93 -9.51
CA CYS A 123 -8.02 7.38 -8.38
C CYS A 123 -6.52 7.23 -8.69
N PHE A 124 -5.70 8.08 -8.12
CA PHE A 124 -4.27 8.11 -8.40
C PHE A 124 -3.56 6.76 -8.19
N PRO A 125 -3.81 5.99 -7.11
CA PRO A 125 -3.24 4.66 -6.96
C PRO A 125 -3.57 3.68 -8.09
N ALA A 126 -4.74 3.80 -8.71
CA ALA A 126 -5.11 3.01 -9.87
C ALA A 126 -4.35 3.45 -11.13
N LYS A 127 -4.18 4.77 -11.34
CA LYS A 127 -3.39 5.31 -12.44
C LYS A 127 -1.94 4.83 -12.42
N LEU A 128 -1.34 4.70 -11.23
CA LEU A 128 0.01 4.15 -11.06
C LEU A 128 0.16 2.73 -11.59
N SER A 129 -0.90 1.92 -11.56
CA SER A 129 -0.89 0.54 -12.05
C SER A 129 -0.44 0.45 -13.52
N HIS A 130 -0.76 1.44 -14.35
CA HIS A 130 -0.34 1.49 -15.75
C HIS A 130 1.18 1.54 -15.91
N GLY A 131 1.85 2.35 -15.08
CA GLY A 131 3.31 2.42 -15.03
C GLY A 131 3.95 1.13 -14.54
N HIS A 132 3.36 0.49 -13.52
CA HIS A 132 3.83 -0.80 -13.01
C HIS A 132 3.74 -1.91 -14.06
N ILE A 133 2.67 -1.97 -14.83
CA ILE A 133 2.52 -2.92 -15.94
C ILE A 133 3.55 -2.64 -17.03
N ALA A 134 3.70 -1.39 -17.46
CA ALA A 134 4.69 -1.01 -18.47
C ALA A 134 6.11 -1.41 -18.05
N GLU A 135 6.46 -1.23 -16.79
CA GLU A 135 7.77 -1.60 -16.26
C GLU A 135 7.98 -3.11 -16.23
N LEU A 136 6.98 -3.90 -15.78
CA LEU A 136 7.07 -5.37 -15.81
C LEU A 136 7.25 -5.91 -17.23
N CYS A 137 6.55 -5.35 -18.21
CA CYS A 137 6.72 -5.72 -19.62
C CYS A 137 8.16 -5.45 -20.10
N LYS A 138 8.77 -4.32 -19.70
CA LYS A 138 10.18 -4.00 -19.98
C LYS A 138 11.15 -4.95 -19.28
N MET A 139 10.82 -5.43 -18.09
CA MET A 139 11.63 -6.39 -17.34
C MET A 139 11.70 -7.77 -18.00
N GLY A 140 10.94 -8.02 -19.05
CA GLY A 140 10.95 -9.28 -19.82
C GLY A 140 10.47 -10.47 -19.00
N VAL A 141 9.40 -10.31 -18.22
CA VAL A 141 8.77 -11.42 -17.49
C VAL A 141 7.96 -12.32 -18.44
N ASP A 142 7.88 -13.62 -18.12
CA ASP A 142 7.12 -14.58 -18.93
C ASP A 142 5.61 -14.41 -18.76
N ALA A 143 5.19 -13.97 -17.57
CA ALA A 143 3.80 -13.63 -17.27
C ALA A 143 3.72 -12.52 -16.24
N VAL A 144 2.71 -11.68 -16.36
CA VAL A 144 2.30 -10.74 -15.30
C VAL A 144 1.10 -11.32 -14.58
N PHE A 145 1.17 -11.38 -13.26
CA PHE A 145 0.09 -11.84 -12.40
C PHE A 145 -0.54 -10.67 -11.66
N TYR A 146 -1.78 -10.35 -11.99
CA TYR A 146 -2.57 -9.33 -11.31
C TYR A 146 -4.06 -9.72 -11.36
N PRO A 147 -4.55 -10.50 -10.37
CA PRO A 147 -5.90 -11.05 -10.41
C PRO A 147 -6.99 -10.01 -10.12
N CYS A 148 -8.17 -10.22 -10.71
CA CYS A 148 -9.39 -9.55 -10.29
C CYS A 148 -9.88 -10.16 -8.97
N MET A 149 -10.15 -9.30 -7.98
CA MET A 149 -10.51 -9.76 -6.64
C MET A 149 -11.71 -8.97 -6.10
N SER A 150 -12.91 -9.49 -6.28
CA SER A 150 -14.13 -8.88 -5.70
C SER A 150 -14.14 -8.98 -4.17
N TYR A 151 -13.61 -10.07 -3.62
CA TYR A 151 -13.54 -10.33 -2.18
C TYR A 151 -12.09 -10.37 -1.71
N ASN A 152 -11.83 -9.75 -0.58
CA ASN A 152 -10.56 -9.82 0.13
C ASN A 152 -10.58 -10.92 1.20
N VAL A 153 -9.49 -11.09 1.94
CA VAL A 153 -9.45 -11.93 3.13
C VAL A 153 -10.48 -11.41 4.14
N ASP A 154 -11.24 -12.32 4.76
CA ASP A 154 -12.20 -11.98 5.80
C ASP A 154 -11.48 -11.79 7.13
N GLU A 155 -11.54 -10.59 7.68
CA GLU A 155 -10.95 -10.23 8.98
C GLU A 155 -11.99 -10.22 10.11
N HIS A 156 -13.23 -10.58 9.79
CA HIS A 156 -14.35 -10.64 10.74
C HIS A 156 -14.71 -9.29 11.41
N LEU A 157 -14.32 -8.18 10.80
CA LEU A 157 -14.57 -6.82 11.29
C LEU A 157 -15.81 -6.16 10.69
N GLY A 158 -16.33 -6.69 9.58
CA GLY A 158 -17.46 -6.11 8.86
C GLY A 158 -18.59 -7.10 8.58
N ASP A 159 -19.63 -6.62 7.89
CA ASP A 159 -20.75 -7.43 7.43
C ASP A 159 -20.41 -8.22 6.18
N ASN A 160 -19.42 -7.72 5.43
CA ASN A 160 -18.83 -8.34 4.26
C ASN A 160 -17.37 -7.92 4.11
N HIS A 161 -16.67 -8.48 3.12
CA HIS A 161 -15.24 -8.27 2.89
C HIS A 161 -14.92 -7.99 1.42
N TYR A 162 -15.73 -7.12 0.78
CA TYR A 162 -15.48 -6.68 -0.59
C TYR A 162 -14.25 -5.79 -0.71
N ASN A 163 -13.63 -5.83 -1.89
CA ASN A 163 -12.78 -4.75 -2.36
C ASN A 163 -13.62 -3.67 -3.05
N CYS A 164 -13.10 -2.44 -3.13
CA CYS A 164 -13.74 -1.42 -3.95
C CYS A 164 -13.73 -1.83 -5.43
N PRO A 165 -14.66 -1.35 -6.27
CA PRO A 165 -14.73 -1.73 -7.68
C PRO A 165 -13.43 -1.53 -8.45
N VAL A 166 -12.67 -0.47 -8.14
CA VAL A 166 -11.38 -0.20 -8.78
C VAL A 166 -10.38 -1.31 -8.41
N VAL A 167 -10.20 -1.62 -7.14
CA VAL A 167 -9.31 -2.72 -6.71
C VAL A 167 -9.77 -4.06 -7.28
N ALA A 168 -11.09 -4.29 -7.32
CA ALA A 168 -11.67 -5.56 -7.74
C ALA A 168 -11.46 -5.85 -9.24
N TYR A 169 -11.54 -4.82 -10.11
CA TYR A 169 -11.68 -5.01 -11.56
C TYR A 169 -10.66 -4.26 -12.40
N TYR A 170 -9.75 -3.51 -11.82
CA TYR A 170 -8.79 -2.71 -12.57
C TYR A 170 -7.88 -3.52 -13.52
N PRO A 171 -7.54 -4.79 -13.26
CA PRO A 171 -6.83 -5.61 -14.22
C PRO A 171 -7.51 -5.72 -15.60
N GLU A 172 -8.86 -5.71 -15.67
CA GLU A 172 -9.59 -5.70 -16.94
C GLU A 172 -9.39 -4.38 -17.71
N VAL A 173 -9.27 -3.27 -16.99
CA VAL A 173 -8.97 -1.97 -17.59
C VAL A 173 -7.56 -1.98 -18.20
N LEU A 174 -6.59 -2.55 -17.48
CA LEU A 174 -5.20 -2.63 -17.92
C LEU A 174 -5.03 -3.47 -19.19
N VAL A 175 -5.72 -4.62 -19.29
CA VAL A 175 -5.61 -5.50 -20.47
C VAL A 175 -6.09 -4.81 -21.74
N GLY A 176 -7.09 -3.94 -21.63
CA GLY A 176 -7.61 -3.18 -22.78
C GLY A 176 -6.82 -1.92 -23.14
N ASN A 177 -5.89 -1.48 -22.29
CA ASN A 177 -5.26 -0.16 -22.44
C ASN A 177 -3.71 -0.19 -22.41
N CYS A 178 -3.08 -1.29 -21.95
CA CYS A 178 -1.61 -1.38 -21.86
C CYS A 178 -1.05 -2.21 -23.03
N PRO A 179 -0.46 -1.59 -24.06
CA PRO A 179 0.01 -2.30 -25.27
C PRO A 179 1.06 -3.38 -24.98
N GLY A 180 1.87 -3.23 -23.93
CA GLY A 180 2.90 -4.21 -23.55
C GLY A 180 2.33 -5.59 -23.20
N LEU A 181 1.06 -5.67 -22.83
CA LEU A 181 0.38 -6.93 -22.46
C LEU A 181 0.02 -7.79 -23.69
N GLU A 182 0.04 -7.25 -24.91
CA GLU A 182 -0.22 -8.02 -26.14
C GLU A 182 0.82 -9.13 -26.34
N ASN A 183 2.04 -8.92 -25.85
CA ASN A 183 3.17 -9.85 -26.01
C ASN A 183 3.57 -10.53 -24.70
N THR A 184 2.85 -10.28 -23.61
CA THR A 184 3.14 -10.83 -22.29
C THR A 184 1.91 -11.56 -21.77
N LYS A 185 2.07 -12.79 -21.32
CA LYS A 185 0.98 -13.53 -20.69
C LYS A 185 0.46 -12.75 -19.49
N PHE A 186 -0.82 -12.39 -19.50
CA PHE A 186 -1.45 -11.65 -18.39
C PHE A 186 -2.47 -12.53 -17.68
N ILE A 187 -2.26 -12.76 -16.38
CA ILE A 187 -3.08 -13.62 -15.52
C ILE A 187 -3.92 -12.72 -14.64
N TYR A 188 -5.18 -12.49 -15.01
CA TYR A 188 -6.09 -11.59 -14.33
C TYR A 188 -7.43 -12.23 -13.96
N ASP A 189 -7.45 -13.56 -13.84
CA ASP A 189 -8.62 -14.33 -13.46
C ASP A 189 -9.24 -13.83 -12.16
N TYR A 190 -10.53 -14.10 -11.98
CA TYR A 190 -11.28 -13.78 -10.76
C TYR A 190 -10.94 -14.75 -9.64
N ILE A 191 -10.36 -14.22 -8.57
CA ILE A 191 -9.86 -14.98 -7.44
C ILE A 191 -10.51 -14.50 -6.15
N ASN A 192 -10.84 -15.43 -5.26
CA ASN A 192 -11.39 -15.16 -3.93
C ASN A 192 -10.57 -15.88 -2.86
N LEU A 193 -9.78 -15.13 -2.10
CA LEU A 193 -8.95 -15.67 -1.01
C LEU A 193 -9.72 -15.86 0.30
N ALA A 194 -10.88 -15.22 0.49
CA ALA A 194 -11.68 -15.35 1.69
C ALA A 194 -12.21 -16.77 1.91
N ARG A 195 -12.47 -17.48 0.82
CA ARG A 195 -12.96 -18.87 0.86
C ARG A 195 -11.83 -19.85 0.53
N ARG A 196 -10.90 -20.03 1.46
CA ARG A 196 -9.70 -20.87 1.29
C ARG A 196 -10.00 -22.24 0.66
N LYS A 197 -11.07 -22.95 1.11
CA LYS A 197 -11.44 -24.26 0.55
C LYS A 197 -11.82 -24.19 -0.93
N ASP A 198 -12.60 -23.19 -1.32
CA ASP A 198 -13.03 -23.00 -2.71
C ASP A 198 -11.84 -22.58 -3.58
N PHE A 199 -10.99 -21.68 -3.08
CA PHE A 199 -9.77 -21.26 -3.74
C PHE A 199 -8.83 -22.45 -3.99
N THR A 200 -8.52 -23.23 -2.95
CA THR A 200 -7.65 -24.41 -3.05
C THR A 200 -8.17 -25.43 -4.08
N LYS A 201 -9.49 -25.59 -4.17
CA LYS A 201 -10.11 -26.51 -5.14
C LYS A 201 -10.03 -26.00 -6.58
N ARG A 202 -10.22 -24.69 -6.80
CA ARG A 202 -10.39 -24.09 -8.13
C ARG A 202 -9.09 -23.61 -8.76
N PHE A 203 -8.19 -23.06 -7.96
CA PHE A 203 -7.00 -22.38 -8.44
C PHE A 203 -6.03 -23.28 -9.25
N PRO A 204 -5.85 -24.58 -8.91
CA PRO A 204 -5.04 -25.47 -9.75
C PRO A 204 -5.51 -25.54 -11.22
N ALA A 205 -6.82 -25.52 -11.48
CA ALA A 205 -7.36 -25.52 -12.82
C ALA A 205 -7.10 -24.20 -13.58
N ILE A 206 -7.21 -23.06 -12.88
CA ILE A 206 -6.85 -21.74 -13.43
C ILE A 206 -5.36 -21.73 -13.77
N LEU A 207 -4.50 -22.10 -12.83
CA LEU A 207 -3.05 -22.09 -13.04
C LEU A 207 -2.62 -23.00 -14.21
N ASN A 208 -3.26 -24.17 -14.35
CA ASN A 208 -2.95 -25.11 -15.42
C ASN A 208 -3.25 -24.57 -16.83
N GLN A 209 -4.13 -23.57 -16.98
CA GLN A 209 -4.38 -22.91 -18.27
C GLN A 209 -3.16 -22.12 -18.74
N TYR A 210 -2.41 -21.56 -17.81
CA TYR A 210 -1.23 -20.74 -18.08
C TYR A 210 0.07 -21.53 -18.01
N PHE A 211 0.14 -22.50 -17.10
CA PHE A 211 1.33 -23.31 -16.80
C PHE A 211 0.92 -24.77 -16.65
N PRO A 212 0.72 -25.48 -17.78
CA PRO A 212 0.31 -26.88 -17.78
C PRO A 212 1.37 -27.79 -17.15
N GLY A 213 0.91 -28.84 -16.48
CA GLY A 213 1.79 -29.90 -15.97
C GLY A 213 2.31 -29.69 -14.56
N ILE A 214 1.91 -28.64 -13.85
CA ILE A 214 2.21 -28.48 -12.42
C ILE A 214 1.32 -29.44 -11.62
N PRO A 215 1.88 -30.35 -10.80
CA PRO A 215 1.09 -31.28 -10.01
C PRO A 215 0.18 -30.55 -9.01
N VAL A 216 -1.09 -30.94 -8.93
CA VAL A 216 -2.08 -30.34 -8.02
C VAL A 216 -1.60 -30.35 -6.57
N LYS A 217 -0.88 -31.40 -6.16
CA LYS A 217 -0.30 -31.48 -4.81
C LYS A 217 0.71 -30.37 -4.51
N GLU A 218 1.52 -30.00 -5.51
CA GLU A 218 2.48 -28.88 -5.35
C GLU A 218 1.71 -27.55 -5.25
N VAL A 219 0.65 -27.36 -6.06
CA VAL A 219 -0.18 -26.16 -5.99
C VAL A 219 -0.84 -26.02 -4.61
N HIS A 220 -1.38 -27.12 -4.05
CA HIS A 220 -1.97 -27.11 -2.70
C HIS A 220 -0.95 -26.75 -1.63
N ALA A 221 0.26 -27.35 -1.68
CA ALA A 221 1.32 -27.04 -0.74
C ALA A 221 1.80 -25.58 -0.84
N ALA A 222 1.84 -25.02 -2.07
CA ALA A 222 2.17 -23.61 -2.27
C ALA A 222 1.06 -22.67 -1.75
N ILE A 223 -0.21 -23.04 -1.89
CA ILE A 223 -1.34 -22.30 -1.33
C ILE A 223 -1.25 -22.27 0.19
N ASP A 224 -0.99 -23.42 0.83
CA ASP A 224 -0.87 -23.48 2.29
C ASP A 224 0.28 -22.59 2.78
N ALA A 225 1.45 -22.69 2.16
CA ALA A 225 2.59 -21.84 2.49
C ALA A 225 2.30 -20.34 2.28
N ALA A 226 1.52 -19.98 1.26
CA ALA A 226 1.15 -18.61 0.98
C ALA A 226 0.21 -18.00 2.04
N TYR A 227 -0.76 -18.80 2.53
CA TYR A 227 -1.60 -18.36 3.65
C TYR A 227 -0.80 -18.20 4.93
N ASP A 228 0.10 -19.15 5.23
CA ASP A 228 0.95 -19.08 6.42
C ASP A 228 1.87 -17.86 6.39
N GLU A 229 2.43 -17.52 5.22
CA GLU A 229 3.26 -16.33 5.06
C GLU A 229 2.45 -15.03 5.18
N TYR A 230 1.23 -14.99 4.64
CA TYR A 230 0.35 -13.83 4.82
C TYR A 230 0.06 -13.56 6.29
N GLU A 231 -0.30 -14.60 7.05
CA GLU A 231 -0.55 -14.49 8.50
C GLU A 231 0.73 -14.10 9.27
N HIS A 232 1.87 -14.66 8.88
CA HIS A 232 3.16 -14.29 9.46
C HIS A 232 3.48 -12.81 9.24
N HIS A 233 3.32 -12.33 8.01
CA HIS A 233 3.52 -10.92 7.65
C HIS A 233 2.61 -9.99 8.47
N MET A 234 1.31 -10.30 8.57
CA MET A 234 0.37 -9.51 9.36
C MET A 234 0.73 -9.52 10.85
N THR A 235 1.19 -10.66 11.37
CA THR A 235 1.69 -10.77 12.74
C THR A 235 2.90 -9.87 12.98
N GLN A 236 3.86 -9.82 12.04
CA GLN A 236 5.01 -8.92 12.13
C GLN A 236 4.59 -7.43 12.14
N VAL A 237 3.64 -7.06 11.29
CA VAL A 237 3.11 -5.67 11.23
C VAL A 237 2.45 -5.29 12.55
N ARG A 238 1.60 -6.16 13.10
CA ARG A 238 0.91 -5.95 14.39
C ARG A 238 1.90 -5.88 15.55
N ALA A 239 2.87 -6.78 15.60
CA ALA A 239 3.91 -6.79 16.63
C ALA A 239 4.75 -5.50 16.58
N LYS A 240 5.14 -5.05 15.38
CA LYS A 240 5.88 -3.78 15.23
C LYS A 240 5.04 -2.57 15.60
N GLY A 241 3.76 -2.57 15.27
CA GLY A 241 2.81 -1.53 15.71
C GLY A 241 2.73 -1.45 17.24
N ALA A 242 2.58 -2.58 17.91
CA ALA A 242 2.56 -2.66 19.37
C ALA A 242 3.89 -2.17 20.01
N GLU A 243 5.03 -2.53 19.42
CA GLU A 243 6.36 -2.05 19.85
C GLU A 243 6.46 -0.52 19.73
N ILE A 244 6.04 0.04 18.58
CA ILE A 244 6.04 1.50 18.35
C ILE A 244 5.14 2.21 19.36
N ILE A 245 3.94 1.70 19.62
CA ILE A 245 3.01 2.27 20.62
C ILE A 245 3.65 2.27 22.02
N ALA A 246 4.21 1.13 22.43
CA ALA A 246 4.85 1.01 23.74
C ALA A 246 6.03 1.99 23.90
N ARG A 247 6.86 2.09 22.86
CA ARG A 247 8.00 3.00 22.86
C ARG A 247 7.58 4.47 22.84
N ALA A 248 6.58 4.83 22.02
CA ALA A 248 6.05 6.18 21.97
C ALA A 248 5.51 6.63 23.34
N ARG A 249 4.80 5.74 24.04
CA ARG A 249 4.32 5.98 25.41
C ARG A 249 5.46 6.18 26.41
N ALA A 250 6.49 5.36 26.34
CA ALA A 250 7.68 5.50 27.19
C ALA A 250 8.43 6.81 26.93
N GLU A 251 8.41 7.30 25.70
CA GLU A 251 9.02 8.57 25.30
C GLU A 251 8.06 9.78 25.42
N HIS A 252 6.84 9.59 25.94
CA HIS A 252 5.78 10.61 26.04
C HIS A 252 5.46 11.29 24.70
N ARG A 253 5.48 10.54 23.62
CA ARG A 253 5.12 11.00 22.28
C ARG A 253 3.68 10.70 21.99
N HIS A 254 3.04 11.62 21.29
CA HIS A 254 1.72 11.41 20.74
C HIS A 254 1.76 10.37 19.61
N ILE A 255 0.70 9.60 19.45
CA ILE A 255 0.62 8.52 18.46
C ILE A 255 -0.44 8.91 17.42
N ILE A 256 -0.08 8.84 16.15
CA ILE A 256 -1.00 9.03 15.05
C ILE A 256 -1.24 7.68 14.34
N VAL A 257 -2.49 7.25 14.33
CA VAL A 257 -2.94 6.21 13.42
C VAL A 257 -3.14 6.86 12.06
N LEU A 258 -2.14 6.75 11.19
CA LEU A 258 -2.24 7.23 9.83
C LEU A 258 -3.00 6.17 9.03
N ALA A 259 -4.31 6.34 8.96
CA ALA A 259 -5.23 5.37 8.40
C ALA A 259 -5.40 5.53 6.90
N GLY A 260 -5.28 4.44 6.18
CA GLY A 260 -5.39 4.42 4.74
C GLY A 260 -5.78 3.05 4.22
N ARG A 261 -5.08 2.61 3.20
CA ARG A 261 -5.21 1.29 2.58
C ARG A 261 -3.80 0.74 2.33
N PRO A 262 -3.62 -0.55 2.05
CA PRO A 262 -2.28 -1.13 1.92
C PRO A 262 -1.33 -0.36 0.99
N TYR A 263 -1.84 0.19 -0.10
CA TYR A 263 -1.04 0.95 -1.07
C TYR A 263 -0.62 2.36 -0.60
N HIS A 264 -1.13 2.85 0.53
CA HIS A 264 -0.68 4.13 1.09
C HIS A 264 0.73 4.08 1.69
N VAL A 265 1.33 2.88 1.84
CA VAL A 265 2.75 2.77 2.20
C VAL A 265 3.69 3.20 1.06
N ASP A 266 3.16 3.32 -0.17
CA ASP A 266 3.90 3.83 -1.32
C ASP A 266 4.21 5.33 -1.13
N PRO A 267 5.49 5.75 -1.20
CA PRO A 267 5.87 7.16 -1.01
C PRO A 267 5.28 8.12 -2.04
N GLU A 268 5.00 7.66 -3.27
CA GLU A 268 4.35 8.49 -4.29
C GLU A 268 2.86 8.69 -3.98
N VAL A 269 2.23 7.74 -3.31
CA VAL A 269 0.83 7.82 -2.90
C VAL A 269 0.65 8.64 -1.62
N ASN A 270 1.47 8.41 -0.59
CA ASN A 270 1.33 9.12 0.69
C ASN A 270 2.04 10.49 0.75
N HIS A 271 2.85 10.83 -0.27
CA HIS A 271 3.57 12.10 -0.38
C HIS A 271 4.49 12.42 0.81
N GLY A 272 4.91 11.44 1.60
CA GLY A 272 5.77 11.60 2.77
C GLY A 272 5.05 12.19 3.99
N ILE A 273 3.73 12.02 4.08
CA ILE A 273 2.95 12.46 5.25
C ILE A 273 3.41 11.73 6.51
N ASP A 274 3.74 10.45 6.43
CA ASP A 274 4.36 9.67 7.51
C ASP A 274 5.61 10.38 8.06
N LYS A 275 6.52 10.78 7.18
CA LYS A 275 7.75 11.50 7.55
C LYS A 275 7.47 12.88 8.14
N LEU A 276 6.44 13.56 7.66
CA LEU A 276 6.02 14.84 8.22
C LEU A 276 5.57 14.67 9.67
N ILE A 277 4.74 13.68 9.97
CA ILE A 277 4.24 13.39 11.31
C ILE A 277 5.39 13.05 12.27
N ILE A 278 6.31 12.17 11.84
CA ILE A 278 7.50 11.82 12.64
C ILE A 278 8.34 13.06 12.99
N ARG A 279 8.48 14.01 12.06
CA ARG A 279 9.22 15.26 12.31
C ARG A 279 8.55 16.19 13.31
N GLN A 280 7.24 16.12 13.43
CA GLN A 280 6.50 16.86 14.45
C GLN A 280 6.66 16.21 15.85
N GLY A 281 7.39 15.11 15.95
CA GLY A 281 7.68 14.43 17.21
C GLY A 281 6.68 13.35 17.59
N ALA A 282 5.68 13.07 16.75
CA ALA A 282 4.72 11.99 16.97
C ALA A 282 5.23 10.65 16.42
N ALA A 283 4.65 9.54 16.87
CA ALA A 283 4.84 8.22 16.30
C ALA A 283 3.73 7.92 15.26
N VAL A 284 4.03 7.08 14.28
CA VAL A 284 3.08 6.68 13.23
C VAL A 284 2.84 5.18 13.28
N VAL A 285 1.57 4.80 13.42
CA VAL A 285 1.09 3.41 13.24
C VAL A 285 0.00 3.38 12.16
N THR A 286 -0.39 2.18 11.72
CA THR A 286 -1.38 1.99 10.65
C THR A 286 -2.67 1.37 11.18
N GLU A 287 -3.77 1.53 10.45
CA GLU A 287 -5.08 0.98 10.81
C GLU A 287 -5.05 -0.54 11.01
N ASP A 288 -4.31 -1.28 10.17
CA ASP A 288 -4.20 -2.74 10.25
C ASP A 288 -3.35 -3.25 11.42
N SER A 289 -2.58 -2.36 12.06
CA SER A 289 -1.82 -2.70 13.27
C SER A 289 -2.64 -2.55 14.56
N VAL A 290 -3.74 -1.80 14.53
CA VAL A 290 -4.56 -1.52 15.72
C VAL A 290 -6.00 -2.03 15.59
N SER A 291 -6.51 -2.27 14.39
CA SER A 291 -7.87 -2.79 14.17
C SER A 291 -8.12 -4.15 14.83
N CYS A 292 -7.07 -4.93 15.06
CA CYS A 292 -7.15 -6.23 15.74
C CYS A 292 -7.48 -6.15 17.23
N TYR A 293 -7.49 -4.96 17.82
CA TYR A 293 -7.90 -4.76 19.22
C TYR A 293 -9.40 -4.53 19.38
N GLU A 294 -10.14 -4.45 18.27
CA GLU A 294 -11.60 -4.29 18.26
C GLU A 294 -12.27 -5.51 17.66
N GLU A 295 -13.47 -5.78 18.15
CA GLU A 295 -14.39 -6.73 17.54
C GLU A 295 -15.35 -6.01 16.59
N LYS A 296 -16.08 -6.77 15.76
CA LYS A 296 -17.12 -6.21 14.90
C LYS A 296 -18.17 -5.49 15.74
N PHE A 297 -18.55 -4.30 15.32
CA PHE A 297 -19.59 -3.47 15.93
C PHE A 297 -20.53 -2.89 14.86
N ASP A 298 -21.68 -2.40 15.28
CA ASP A 298 -22.67 -1.79 14.40
C ASP A 298 -22.21 -0.42 13.91
N THR A 299 -22.43 -0.16 12.63
CA THR A 299 -22.13 1.11 11.95
C THR A 299 -23.39 1.67 11.31
N ALA A 300 -23.47 2.99 11.14
CA ALA A 300 -24.64 3.63 10.53
C ALA A 300 -24.84 3.22 9.06
N VAL A 301 -23.74 2.91 8.37
CA VAL A 301 -23.75 2.38 7.00
C VAL A 301 -23.35 0.90 7.01
N LEU A 302 -23.79 0.14 6.00
CA LEU A 302 -23.42 -1.26 5.85
C LEU A 302 -21.88 -1.38 5.74
N ASN A 303 -21.27 -2.07 6.72
CA ASN A 303 -19.82 -2.26 6.82
C ASN A 303 -19.37 -3.44 5.95
N GLN A 304 -19.21 -3.20 4.63
CA GLN A 304 -19.02 -4.26 3.65
C GLN A 304 -17.65 -4.29 2.95
N TRP A 305 -16.76 -3.35 3.26
CA TRP A 305 -15.47 -3.21 2.59
C TRP A 305 -14.32 -3.53 3.55
N THR A 306 -13.46 -4.48 3.22
CA THR A 306 -12.39 -4.95 4.12
C THR A 306 -11.52 -3.82 4.65
N TYR A 307 -11.02 -2.95 3.77
CA TYR A 307 -10.12 -1.89 4.23
C TYR A 307 -10.83 -0.80 5.03
N HIS A 308 -12.12 -0.59 4.82
CA HIS A 308 -12.91 0.36 5.60
C HIS A 308 -13.35 -0.23 6.93
N SER A 309 -13.60 -1.54 7.00
CA SER A 309 -13.81 -2.22 8.28
C SER A 309 -12.61 -2.07 9.23
N ARG A 310 -11.38 -2.18 8.69
CA ARG A 310 -10.16 -1.88 9.45
C ARG A 310 -10.11 -0.43 9.93
N LEU A 311 -10.49 0.51 9.05
CA LEU A 311 -10.51 1.94 9.35
C LEU A 311 -11.48 2.25 10.49
N TYR A 312 -12.71 1.70 10.44
CA TYR A 312 -13.72 1.89 11.48
C TYR A 312 -13.27 1.29 12.82
N ALA A 313 -12.71 0.06 12.81
CA ALA A 313 -12.16 -0.57 13.99
C ALA A 313 -11.00 0.26 14.57
N ALA A 314 -10.10 0.76 13.76
CA ALA A 314 -9.02 1.64 14.21
C ALA A 314 -9.55 2.96 14.79
N ALA A 315 -10.58 3.56 14.18
CA ALA A 315 -11.23 4.75 14.71
C ALA A 315 -11.87 4.48 16.09
N LYS A 316 -12.58 3.36 16.23
CA LYS A 316 -13.17 2.94 17.49
C LYS A 316 -12.10 2.73 18.56
N TYR A 317 -11.03 2.03 18.24
CA TYR A 317 -9.90 1.85 19.16
C TYR A 317 -9.31 3.19 19.63
N CYS A 318 -9.10 4.14 18.72
CA CYS A 318 -8.58 5.46 19.08
C CYS A 318 -9.45 6.20 20.09
N THR A 319 -10.77 5.99 20.11
CA THR A 319 -11.67 6.65 21.09
C THR A 319 -11.36 6.27 22.53
N THR A 320 -10.77 5.09 22.73
CA THR A 320 -10.41 4.59 24.07
C THR A 320 -8.98 4.97 24.49
N GLN A 321 -8.19 5.58 23.60
CA GLN A 321 -6.77 5.87 23.83
C GLN A 321 -6.54 7.39 23.93
N PRO A 322 -6.19 7.93 25.10
CA PRO A 322 -6.05 9.39 25.27
C PRO A 322 -4.85 9.98 24.52
N ASP A 323 -3.83 9.19 24.26
CA ASP A 323 -2.55 9.57 23.64
C ASP A 323 -2.49 9.26 22.13
N MET A 324 -3.63 8.90 21.53
CA MET A 324 -3.70 8.45 20.15
C MET A 324 -4.82 9.16 19.39
N ASP A 325 -4.53 9.66 18.19
CA ASP A 325 -5.51 10.22 17.27
C ASP A 325 -5.40 9.58 15.91
N LEU A 326 -6.50 9.61 15.14
CA LEU A 326 -6.56 9.07 13.79
C LEU A 326 -6.53 10.19 12.75
N VAL A 327 -5.66 10.03 11.75
CA VAL A 327 -5.60 10.85 10.55
C VAL A 327 -5.92 9.97 9.34
N GLN A 328 -7.02 10.25 8.66
CA GLN A 328 -7.44 9.48 7.49
C GLN A 328 -6.85 10.05 6.20
N LEU A 329 -6.17 9.21 5.42
CA LEU A 329 -5.77 9.52 4.05
C LEU A 329 -6.92 9.20 3.09
N VAL A 330 -7.31 10.17 2.28
CA VAL A 330 -8.42 10.04 1.31
C VAL A 330 -7.98 10.49 -0.07
N SER A 331 -8.55 9.89 -1.10
CA SER A 331 -8.29 10.23 -2.50
C SER A 331 -9.43 11.07 -3.06
N PHE A 332 -9.10 12.08 -3.87
CA PHE A 332 -10.10 13.01 -4.43
C PHE A 332 -11.13 12.29 -5.29
N GLY A 333 -10.71 11.35 -6.12
CA GLY A 333 -11.57 10.58 -7.02
C GLY A 333 -12.22 9.34 -6.38
N CYS A 334 -12.10 9.13 -5.05
CA CYS A 334 -12.61 7.94 -4.41
C CYS A 334 -14.06 8.11 -3.93
N GLY A 335 -15.02 7.53 -4.66
CA GLY A 335 -16.44 7.56 -4.25
C GLY A 335 -16.71 6.83 -2.92
N LEU A 336 -15.90 5.84 -2.53
CA LEU A 336 -16.05 5.18 -1.23
C LEU A 336 -15.64 6.09 -0.08
N ASP A 337 -14.61 6.93 -0.26
CA ASP A 337 -14.21 7.87 0.78
C ASP A 337 -15.31 8.87 1.11
N ALA A 338 -16.17 9.21 0.14
CA ALA A 338 -17.32 10.08 0.38
C ALA A 338 -18.29 9.54 1.46
N ILE A 339 -18.38 8.21 1.59
CA ILE A 339 -19.23 7.56 2.60
C ILE A 339 -18.41 7.27 3.87
N THR A 340 -17.22 6.73 3.71
CA THR A 340 -16.42 6.22 4.83
C THR A 340 -15.83 7.33 5.69
N THR A 341 -15.65 8.53 5.14
CA THR A 341 -15.22 9.70 5.91
C THR A 341 -16.27 10.15 6.91
N ASP A 342 -17.56 10.09 6.54
CA ASP A 342 -18.65 10.48 7.42
C ASP A 342 -18.79 9.49 8.58
N GLU A 343 -18.79 8.18 8.30
CA GLU A 343 -18.82 7.14 9.33
C GLU A 343 -17.63 7.23 10.28
N THR A 344 -16.41 7.39 9.74
CA THR A 344 -15.20 7.52 10.57
C THR A 344 -15.27 8.76 11.47
N ARG A 345 -15.80 9.87 10.93
CA ARG A 345 -15.99 11.11 11.69
C ARG A 345 -16.96 10.88 12.83
N GLU A 346 -18.09 10.25 12.56
CA GLU A 346 -19.13 9.98 13.57
C GLU A 346 -18.55 9.12 14.71
N ILE A 347 -17.91 8.01 14.40
CA ILE A 347 -17.25 7.16 15.41
C ILE A 347 -16.29 7.96 16.29
N LEU A 348 -15.42 8.78 15.70
CA LEU A 348 -14.43 9.56 16.45
C LEU A 348 -15.09 10.65 17.31
N GLN A 349 -16.05 11.40 16.76
CA GLN A 349 -16.73 12.48 17.44
C GLN A 349 -17.59 11.99 18.62
N GLU A 350 -18.31 10.89 18.45
CA GLU A 350 -19.02 10.23 19.54
C GLU A 350 -18.09 9.81 20.68
N GLY A 351 -16.86 9.39 20.35
CA GLY A 351 -15.81 9.09 21.31
C GLY A 351 -15.06 10.31 21.84
N GLY A 352 -15.49 11.54 21.50
CA GLY A 352 -14.85 12.78 21.95
C GLY A 352 -13.51 13.11 21.29
N LYS A 353 -13.20 12.50 20.14
CA LYS A 353 -11.98 12.70 19.37
C LYS A 353 -12.20 13.66 18.19
N LEU A 354 -11.12 14.34 17.79
CA LEU A 354 -11.13 15.11 16.55
C LEU A 354 -11.00 14.19 15.34
N TYR A 355 -11.76 14.48 14.30
CA TYR A 355 -11.57 13.84 13.00
C TYR A 355 -10.66 14.69 12.11
N THR A 356 -9.57 14.09 11.63
CA THR A 356 -8.63 14.74 10.72
C THR A 356 -8.55 13.95 9.41
N GLN A 357 -8.77 14.66 8.30
CA GLN A 357 -8.75 14.10 6.94
C GLN A 357 -7.69 14.82 6.12
N LEU A 358 -6.81 14.07 5.47
CA LEU A 358 -5.84 14.57 4.51
C LEU A 358 -6.17 14.04 3.12
N LYS A 359 -6.45 14.94 2.20
CA LYS A 359 -6.68 14.60 0.80
C LYS A 359 -5.35 14.51 0.09
N ILE A 360 -5.11 13.36 -0.54
CA ILE A 360 -3.90 13.05 -1.31
C ILE A 360 -4.30 12.67 -2.73
N ASP A 361 -3.57 13.20 -3.71
CA ASP A 361 -3.79 12.94 -5.13
C ASP A 361 -2.48 13.05 -5.91
N GLU A 362 -2.59 12.94 -7.25
CA GLU A 362 -1.46 13.18 -8.16
C GLU A 362 -0.98 14.62 -8.06
N ILE A 363 0.34 14.81 -8.16
CA ILE A 363 1.02 16.11 -8.08
C ILE A 363 1.54 16.52 -9.46
#